data_365af76d983fdfc48f5824a23b87e602
#
_entry.id   365af76d983fdfc48f5824a23b87e602
#
_cell.length_a   1.000
_cell.length_b   1.000
_cell.length_c   1.000
_cell.angle_alpha   90.00
_cell.angle_beta   90.00
_cell.angle_gamma   90.00
#
_symmetry.space_group_name_H-M   'P 1'
#
loop_
_entity.id
_entity.type
_entity.pdbx_description
1 polymer ?
#
loop_
_entity_poly.entity_id
_entity_poly.type
_entity_poly.pdbx_seq_one_letter_code
_entity_poly.pdbx_strand_id
1 'polypeptide(L)'
;MHKTLRFSLMASATVLLFGMSGGAQAQQGQAPNMTFFVTSTPIGKGGDLGGLAGADAHCQQLAATAGAGGKTWHAYLSSAEAPTAKGVNARDRIGNGPWQNAKGVVIAQNVDDLHSANNKLTRDTALTERGAIVSGVGYTPVWHDALTGSDRDGRAFPGNINMTCNNWSSSQFGKAMLGHIDRTGLADNDYARSWNSSHQSRGCSQADLIATGGNGLFYCFAQ
;
A
#
# COMPACT_ATOMS: atom_id res chain seq x y z
N MET A 1 75.57 -31.62 46.68
CA MET A 1 75.15 -30.23 46.54
C MET A 1 74.41 -30.11 45.19
N HIS A 2 73.06 -30.24 45.19
CA HIS A 2 72.26 -30.14 43.98
C HIS A 2 71.41 -28.84 44.05
N LYS A 3 71.70 -27.94 43.15
CA LYS A 3 70.93 -26.70 43.00
C LYS A 3 69.75 -26.95 42.01
N THR A 4 68.53 -26.92 42.50
CA THR A 4 67.34 -26.99 41.71
C THR A 4 66.95 -25.57 41.18
N LEU A 5 66.93 -25.40 39.88
CA LEU A 5 66.56 -24.19 39.23
C LEU A 5 65.00 -24.21 39.01
N ARG A 6 64.28 -23.27 39.61
CA ARG A 6 62.85 -23.13 39.43
C ARG A 6 62.61 -22.16 38.26
N PHE A 7 61.99 -22.65 37.16
CA PHE A 7 61.43 -21.80 36.06
C PHE A 7 60.05 -21.35 36.45
N SER A 8 59.87 -20.05 36.58
CA SER A 8 58.52 -19.42 36.63
C SER A 8 57.99 -19.21 35.22
N LEU A 9 56.89 -19.89 34.90
CA LEU A 9 56.10 -19.57 33.69
C LEU A 9 55.22 -18.38 34.00
N MET A 10 55.43 -17.23 33.29
CA MET A 10 54.51 -16.14 33.23
C MET A 10 53.48 -16.45 32.08
N ALA A 11 52.25 -16.69 32.46
CA ALA A 11 51.15 -16.80 31.49
C ALA A 11 50.65 -15.39 31.15
N SER A 12 50.92 -14.96 29.93
CA SER A 12 50.35 -13.72 29.36
C SER A 12 48.92 -13.99 28.89
N ALA A 13 47.93 -13.44 29.57
CA ALA A 13 46.54 -13.46 29.15
C ALA A 13 46.32 -12.38 28.10
N THR A 14 46.14 -12.78 26.83
CA THR A 14 45.75 -11.87 25.74
C THR A 14 44.24 -11.71 25.79
N VAL A 15 43.75 -10.54 26.21
CA VAL A 15 42.35 -10.17 26.16
C VAL A 15 42.03 -9.78 24.71
N LEU A 16 41.33 -10.65 23.98
CA LEU A 16 40.72 -10.36 22.69
C LEU A 16 39.45 -9.50 22.91
N LEU A 17 39.58 -8.19 22.68
CA LEU A 17 38.44 -7.29 22.56
C LEU A 17 37.73 -7.57 21.24
N PHE A 18 36.64 -8.34 21.27
CA PHE A 18 35.67 -8.40 20.17
C PHE A 18 34.96 -7.06 20.10
N GLY A 19 35.38 -6.21 19.16
CA GLY A 19 34.64 -5.02 18.76
C GLY A 19 33.31 -5.44 18.13
N MET A 20 32.21 -5.32 18.87
CA MET A 20 30.87 -5.35 18.30
C MET A 20 30.69 -4.08 17.44
N SER A 21 30.95 -4.20 16.14
CA SER A 21 30.48 -3.24 15.15
C SER A 21 28.95 -3.39 15.07
N GLY A 22 28.23 -2.68 15.93
CA GLY A 22 26.79 -2.47 15.81
C GLY A 22 26.52 -1.73 14.50
N GLY A 23 26.18 -2.46 13.44
CA GLY A 23 25.63 -1.86 12.24
C GLY A 23 24.39 -1.08 12.65
N ALA A 24 24.40 0.23 12.49
CA ALA A 24 23.21 1.07 12.60
C ALA A 24 22.22 0.59 11.53
N GLN A 25 21.31 -0.31 11.88
CA GLN A 25 20.13 -0.57 11.08
C GLN A 25 19.38 0.75 11.06
N ALA A 26 19.25 1.34 9.86
CA ALA A 26 18.39 2.48 9.66
C ALA A 26 17.00 2.08 10.17
N GLN A 27 16.58 2.66 11.28
CA GLN A 27 15.28 2.45 11.91
C GLN A 27 14.25 2.89 10.90
N GLN A 28 13.56 1.94 10.26
CA GLN A 28 12.48 2.25 9.33
C GLN A 28 11.49 3.13 10.10
N GLY A 29 11.23 4.34 9.56
CA GLY A 29 10.44 5.34 10.24
C GLY A 29 9.12 4.78 10.73
N GLN A 30 8.92 4.77 12.04
CA GLN A 30 7.65 4.39 12.66
C GLN A 30 6.65 5.52 12.41
N ALA A 31 5.45 5.18 11.95
CA ALA A 31 4.36 6.12 11.67
C ALA A 31 3.08 5.75 12.44
N PRO A 32 3.11 5.74 13.80
CA PRO A 32 2.01 5.21 14.63
C PRO A 32 0.70 6.01 14.45
N ASN A 33 0.79 7.27 14.06
CA ASN A 33 -0.36 8.14 13.85
C ASN A 33 -0.91 8.09 12.42
N MET A 34 -0.25 7.36 11.52
CA MET A 34 -0.72 7.18 10.14
C MET A 34 -2.10 6.54 10.12
N THR A 35 -2.96 7.04 9.24
CA THR A 35 -4.31 6.51 8.99
C THR A 35 -4.61 6.33 7.49
N PHE A 36 -3.63 6.59 6.63
CA PHE A 36 -3.69 6.41 5.18
C PHE A 36 -2.32 6.03 4.62
N PHE A 37 -2.31 5.08 3.68
CA PHE A 37 -1.13 4.81 2.84
C PHE A 37 -1.51 4.11 1.53
N VAL A 38 -0.58 4.09 0.58
CA VAL A 38 -0.59 3.21 -0.59
C VAL A 38 0.26 1.98 -0.26
N THR A 39 -0.19 0.77 -0.58
CA THR A 39 0.60 -0.43 -0.32
C THR A 39 1.96 -0.35 -1.01
N SER A 40 3.06 -0.62 -0.30
CA SER A 40 4.40 -0.62 -0.89
C SER A 40 4.69 -1.84 -1.74
N THR A 41 3.95 -2.92 -1.51
CA THR A 41 4.08 -4.20 -2.21
C THR A 41 2.71 -4.74 -2.61
N PRO A 42 2.59 -5.37 -3.79
CA PRO A 42 1.38 -6.08 -4.18
C PRO A 42 1.25 -7.39 -3.41
N ILE A 43 0.05 -7.99 -3.42
CA ILE A 43 -0.14 -9.38 -2.98
C ILE A 43 0.55 -10.36 -3.96
N GLY A 44 0.73 -9.94 -5.22
CA GLY A 44 1.51 -10.69 -6.23
C GLY A 44 0.68 -11.70 -7.04
N LYS A 45 -0.64 -11.64 -6.93
CA LYS A 45 -1.58 -12.49 -7.69
C LYS A 45 -2.50 -11.69 -8.60
N GLY A 46 -2.02 -10.54 -9.10
CA GLY A 46 -2.84 -9.65 -9.92
C GLY A 46 -4.06 -9.14 -9.15
N GLY A 47 -5.24 -9.27 -9.74
CA GLY A 47 -6.53 -8.89 -9.13
C GLY A 47 -7.11 -9.94 -8.16
N ASP A 48 -6.48 -11.11 -7.98
CA ASP A 48 -6.83 -12.05 -6.91
C ASP A 48 -6.17 -11.62 -5.61
N LEU A 49 -6.90 -10.83 -4.83
CA LEU A 49 -6.46 -10.33 -3.53
C LEU A 49 -6.95 -11.21 -2.37
N GLY A 50 -7.66 -12.31 -2.63
CA GLY A 50 -8.38 -13.07 -1.62
C GLY A 50 -9.68 -12.38 -1.19
N GLY A 51 -10.32 -11.65 -2.11
CA GLY A 51 -11.49 -10.82 -1.85
C GLY A 51 -11.15 -9.55 -1.04
N LEU A 52 -12.18 -8.85 -0.57
CA LEU A 52 -12.00 -7.67 0.30
C LEU A 52 -11.27 -8.02 1.60
N ALA A 53 -11.55 -9.19 2.17
CA ALA A 53 -10.92 -9.62 3.43
C ALA A 53 -9.41 -9.86 3.28
N GLY A 54 -8.96 -10.44 2.16
CA GLY A 54 -7.54 -10.63 1.88
C GLY A 54 -6.81 -9.30 1.68
N ALA A 55 -7.45 -8.35 0.99
CA ALA A 55 -6.91 -6.99 0.82
C ALA A 55 -6.81 -6.25 2.17
N ASP A 56 -7.84 -6.35 3.04
CA ASP A 56 -7.82 -5.76 4.39
C ASP A 56 -6.70 -6.35 5.25
N ALA A 57 -6.52 -7.68 5.21
CA ALA A 57 -5.44 -8.34 5.91
C ALA A 57 -4.05 -7.86 5.44
N HIS A 58 -3.88 -7.61 4.14
CA HIS A 58 -2.65 -7.04 3.60
C HIS A 58 -2.41 -5.61 4.09
N CYS A 59 -3.46 -4.75 4.10
CA CYS A 59 -3.38 -3.42 4.70
C CYS A 59 -2.97 -3.49 6.18
N GLN A 60 -3.61 -4.36 6.95
CA GLN A 60 -3.31 -4.54 8.37
C GLN A 60 -1.86 -4.99 8.62
N GLN A 61 -1.37 -5.92 7.79
CA GLN A 61 0.00 -6.41 7.87
C GLN A 61 1.02 -5.29 7.59
N LEU A 62 0.84 -4.54 6.50
CA LEU A 62 1.74 -3.43 6.15
C LEU A 62 1.72 -2.34 7.22
N ALA A 63 0.54 -1.96 7.72
CA ALA A 63 0.40 -1.00 8.80
C ALA A 63 1.13 -1.45 10.08
N ALA A 64 1.06 -2.74 10.42
CA ALA A 64 1.76 -3.30 11.58
C ALA A 64 3.29 -3.16 11.44
N THR A 65 3.85 -3.38 10.24
CA THR A 65 5.30 -3.19 10.01
C THR A 65 5.75 -1.74 10.14
N ALA A 66 4.84 -0.78 9.96
CA ALA A 66 5.08 0.66 10.10
C ALA A 66 4.72 1.20 11.50
N GLY A 67 4.40 0.31 12.46
CA GLY A 67 4.04 0.70 13.84
C GLY A 67 2.60 1.24 14.00
N ALA A 68 1.75 1.16 12.95
CA ALA A 68 0.36 1.60 12.97
C ALA A 68 -0.65 0.42 13.09
N GLY A 69 -0.18 -0.77 13.46
CA GLY A 69 -0.99 -1.99 13.54
C GLY A 69 -2.07 -2.01 14.63
N GLY A 70 -2.06 -1.05 15.56
CA GLY A 70 -3.08 -0.94 16.60
C GLY A 70 -4.43 -0.39 16.12
N LYS A 71 -4.56 -0.01 14.85
CA LYS A 71 -5.80 0.44 14.21
C LYS A 71 -6.38 -0.68 13.35
N THR A 72 -7.68 -0.60 13.03
CA THR A 72 -8.33 -1.46 12.05
C THR A 72 -8.15 -0.87 10.67
N TRP A 73 -7.58 -1.63 9.73
CA TRP A 73 -7.25 -1.17 8.39
C TRP A 73 -8.11 -1.83 7.32
N HIS A 74 -8.61 -1.02 6.40
CA HIS A 74 -9.40 -1.47 5.25
C HIS A 74 -8.80 -0.99 3.94
N ALA A 75 -8.84 -1.86 2.94
CA ALA A 75 -8.53 -1.50 1.56
C ALA A 75 -9.66 -0.65 0.97
N TYR A 76 -9.31 0.42 0.27
CA TYR A 76 -10.25 1.22 -0.51
C TYR A 76 -10.59 0.48 -1.82
N LEU A 77 -11.50 -0.46 -1.71
CA LEU A 77 -11.93 -1.31 -2.82
C LEU A 77 -13.45 -1.45 -2.80
N SER A 78 -14.11 -1.22 -3.95
CA SER A 78 -15.50 -1.62 -4.13
C SER A 78 -15.60 -3.08 -4.53
N SER A 79 -16.76 -3.70 -4.29
CA SER A 79 -17.13 -4.99 -4.88
C SER A 79 -18.43 -4.84 -5.67
N ALA A 80 -18.53 -5.54 -6.81
CA ALA A 80 -19.74 -5.58 -7.61
C ALA A 80 -20.84 -6.41 -6.90
N GLU A 81 -22.09 -6.11 -7.24
CA GLU A 81 -23.21 -6.94 -6.85
C GLU A 81 -23.06 -8.36 -7.43
N ALA A 82 -23.43 -9.34 -6.65
CA ALA A 82 -23.45 -10.76 -7.02
C ALA A 82 -24.82 -11.37 -6.63
N PRO A 83 -25.21 -12.51 -7.21
CA PRO A 83 -26.52 -13.12 -6.92
C PRO A 83 -26.83 -13.36 -5.45
N THR A 84 -25.79 -13.54 -4.62
CA THR A 84 -25.89 -13.84 -3.19
C THR A 84 -25.34 -12.75 -2.28
N ALA A 85 -24.83 -11.62 -2.85
CA ALA A 85 -24.22 -10.56 -2.07
C ALA A 85 -24.47 -9.18 -2.70
N LYS A 86 -24.84 -8.21 -1.88
CA LYS A 86 -24.91 -6.82 -2.32
C LYS A 86 -23.52 -6.30 -2.66
N GLY A 87 -23.43 -5.41 -3.65
CA GLY A 87 -22.21 -4.65 -3.93
C GLY A 87 -21.80 -3.81 -2.72
N VAL A 88 -20.51 -3.58 -2.57
CA VAL A 88 -19.92 -2.79 -1.49
C VAL A 88 -19.21 -1.58 -2.10
N ASN A 89 -19.47 -0.40 -1.57
CA ASN A 89 -18.78 0.81 -1.99
C ASN A 89 -17.47 0.97 -1.21
N ALA A 90 -16.40 1.33 -1.87
CA ALA A 90 -15.11 1.59 -1.22
C ALA A 90 -15.22 2.71 -0.17
N ARG A 91 -15.97 3.78 -0.48
CA ARG A 91 -16.17 4.92 0.42
C ARG A 91 -16.82 4.57 1.76
N ASP A 92 -17.67 3.53 1.77
CA ASP A 92 -18.42 3.13 2.97
C ASP A 92 -17.60 2.22 3.90
N ARG A 93 -16.38 1.82 3.48
CA ARG A 93 -15.52 0.88 4.21
C ARG A 93 -14.42 1.54 5.02
N ILE A 94 -14.12 2.79 4.76
CA ILE A 94 -12.89 3.43 5.22
C ILE A 94 -13.05 4.31 6.47
N GLY A 95 -14.25 4.36 7.07
CA GLY A 95 -14.53 5.22 8.22
C GLY A 95 -14.80 6.67 7.82
N ASN A 96 -14.62 7.59 8.77
CA ASN A 96 -15.03 8.99 8.63
C ASN A 96 -13.87 9.99 8.51
N GLY A 97 -12.61 9.54 8.71
CA GLY A 97 -11.44 10.41 8.73
C GLY A 97 -11.27 11.17 10.06
N PRO A 98 -10.39 12.18 10.15
CA PRO A 98 -9.47 12.58 9.10
C PRO A 98 -8.39 11.52 8.83
N TRP A 99 -7.85 11.51 7.61
CA TRP A 99 -6.79 10.57 7.25
C TRP A 99 -5.49 11.31 6.96
N GLN A 100 -4.41 10.81 7.55
CA GLN A 100 -3.08 11.33 7.37
C GLN A 100 -2.08 10.24 6.94
N ASN A 101 -1.12 10.63 6.12
CA ASN A 101 -0.08 9.75 5.63
C ASN A 101 1.03 9.51 6.67
N ALA A 102 2.03 8.71 6.33
CA ALA A 102 3.15 8.35 7.19
C ALA A 102 4.02 9.56 7.64
N LYS A 103 3.90 10.71 6.96
CA LYS A 103 4.59 11.97 7.32
C LYS A 103 3.68 12.94 8.09
N GLY A 104 2.47 12.52 8.49
CA GLY A 104 1.53 13.33 9.24
C GLY A 104 0.75 14.35 8.40
N VAL A 105 0.86 14.29 7.07
CA VAL A 105 0.08 15.17 6.18
C VAL A 105 -1.34 14.65 6.08
N VAL A 106 -2.32 15.45 6.46
CA VAL A 106 -3.74 15.13 6.32
C VAL A 106 -4.12 15.20 4.84
N ILE A 107 -4.54 14.06 4.28
CA ILE A 107 -4.90 13.95 2.86
C ILE A 107 -6.39 14.26 2.60
N ALA A 108 -7.24 14.07 3.60
CA ALA A 108 -8.64 14.45 3.59
C ALA A 108 -9.20 14.50 5.02
N GLN A 109 -10.18 15.38 5.24
CA GLN A 109 -10.83 15.55 6.55
C GLN A 109 -11.95 14.53 6.80
N ASN A 110 -12.64 14.12 5.74
CA ASN A 110 -13.76 13.19 5.78
C ASN A 110 -14.00 12.57 4.39
N VAL A 111 -15.01 11.69 4.29
CA VAL A 111 -15.34 10.97 3.05
C VAL A 111 -15.68 11.92 1.90
N ASP A 112 -16.43 12.99 2.15
CA ASP A 112 -16.84 13.93 1.09
C ASP A 112 -15.65 14.78 0.64
N ASP A 113 -14.79 15.21 1.56
CA ASP A 113 -13.54 15.91 1.23
C ASP A 113 -12.61 15.02 0.39
N LEU A 114 -12.49 13.72 0.74
CA LEU A 114 -11.67 12.76 -0.01
C LEU A 114 -12.13 12.60 -1.47
N HIS A 115 -13.44 12.64 -1.72
CA HIS A 115 -14.03 12.49 -3.06
C HIS A 115 -14.25 13.84 -3.79
N SER A 116 -13.84 14.94 -3.19
CA SER A 116 -13.90 16.28 -3.77
C SER A 116 -12.58 16.67 -4.45
N ALA A 117 -12.58 17.84 -5.09
CA ALA A 117 -11.37 18.46 -5.62
C ALA A 117 -10.42 18.97 -4.50
N ASN A 118 -10.89 19.04 -3.24
CA ASN A 118 -10.13 19.60 -2.12
C ASN A 118 -9.17 18.60 -1.47
N ASN A 119 -9.32 17.29 -1.73
CA ASN A 119 -8.40 16.30 -1.18
C ASN A 119 -6.94 16.64 -1.54
N LYS A 120 -6.03 16.26 -0.66
CA LYS A 120 -4.60 16.55 -0.82
C LYS A 120 -3.81 15.37 -1.38
N LEU A 121 -4.49 14.44 -2.07
CA LEU A 121 -3.82 13.33 -2.75
C LEU A 121 -3.05 13.87 -3.96
N THR A 122 -1.77 13.70 -3.91
CA THR A 122 -0.79 14.02 -4.96
C THR A 122 0.28 12.94 -4.93
N ARG A 123 1.18 12.94 -5.91
CA ARG A 123 2.35 12.08 -5.89
C ARG A 123 3.15 12.15 -4.59
N ASP A 124 3.27 13.36 -3.99
CA ASP A 124 4.12 13.58 -2.82
C ASP A 124 3.41 13.29 -1.49
N THR A 125 2.10 13.09 -1.52
CA THR A 125 1.27 12.83 -0.33
C THR A 125 0.65 11.43 -0.30
N ALA A 126 0.44 10.79 -1.46
CA ALA A 126 0.01 9.40 -1.58
C ALA A 126 1.20 8.46 -1.35
N LEU A 127 1.68 8.45 -0.12
CA LEU A 127 2.88 7.74 0.30
C LEU A 127 2.57 6.29 0.71
N THR A 128 3.58 5.43 0.63
CA THR A 128 3.51 4.08 1.19
C THR A 128 3.46 4.12 2.73
N GLU A 129 3.17 2.98 3.37
CA GLU A 129 3.21 2.84 4.83
C GLU A 129 4.58 3.20 5.42
N ARG A 130 5.63 3.19 4.62
CA ARG A 130 7.01 3.57 4.99
C ARG A 130 7.35 5.02 4.67
N GLY A 131 6.38 5.81 4.19
CA GLY A 131 6.58 7.21 3.81
C GLY A 131 7.36 7.41 2.51
N ALA A 132 7.49 6.36 1.68
CA ALA A 132 8.11 6.44 0.36
C ALA A 132 7.10 6.88 -0.71
N ILE A 133 7.58 7.57 -1.74
CA ILE A 133 6.80 7.91 -2.94
C ILE A 133 6.69 6.65 -3.81
N VAL A 134 5.49 6.39 -4.33
CA VAL A 134 5.27 5.33 -5.31
C VAL A 134 5.83 5.76 -6.67
N SER A 135 6.50 4.84 -7.35
CA SER A 135 7.06 5.08 -8.69
C SER A 135 5.93 5.38 -9.68
N GLY A 136 5.91 6.57 -10.24
CA GLY A 136 4.87 7.07 -11.14
C GLY A 136 5.40 7.49 -12.51
N VAL A 137 4.63 8.32 -13.22
CA VAL A 137 5.01 8.85 -14.53
C VAL A 137 6.36 9.57 -14.46
N GLY A 138 7.23 9.28 -15.43
CA GLY A 138 8.60 9.79 -15.48
C GLY A 138 9.64 8.92 -14.75
N TYR A 139 9.25 7.79 -14.19
CA TYR A 139 10.12 6.81 -13.54
C TYR A 139 9.99 5.44 -14.20
N THR A 140 10.98 4.59 -13.97
CA THR A 140 10.98 3.19 -14.43
C THR A 140 11.24 2.29 -13.23
N PRO A 141 10.34 1.31 -12.97
CA PRO A 141 9.07 1.06 -13.64
C PRO A 141 7.98 2.10 -13.25
N VAL A 142 6.93 2.23 -14.08
CA VAL A 142 5.72 3.00 -13.74
C VAL A 142 4.77 2.08 -12.98
N TRP A 143 4.37 2.46 -11.76
CA TRP A 143 3.45 1.71 -10.88
C TRP A 143 2.36 2.62 -10.29
N HIS A 144 1.93 3.63 -11.05
CA HIS A 144 1.03 4.66 -10.54
C HIS A 144 -0.45 4.25 -10.49
N ASP A 145 -0.82 3.11 -11.07
CA ASP A 145 -2.19 2.62 -11.04
C ASP A 145 -2.49 1.88 -9.74
N ALA A 146 -3.46 2.37 -8.99
CA ALA A 146 -4.02 1.70 -7.83
C ALA A 146 -5.32 0.97 -8.19
N LEU A 147 -5.49 -0.24 -7.71
CA LEU A 147 -6.75 -0.97 -7.76
C LEU A 147 -7.79 -0.27 -6.87
N THR A 148 -9.01 -0.06 -7.38
CA THR A 148 -10.11 0.55 -6.61
C THR A 148 -11.46 -0.11 -6.87
N GLY A 149 -11.72 -0.50 -8.13
CA GLY A 149 -13.02 -1.04 -8.55
C GLY A 149 -14.19 -0.05 -8.37
N SER A 150 -13.89 1.25 -8.26
CA SER A 150 -14.84 2.29 -7.86
C SER A 150 -15.06 3.31 -8.97
N ASP A 151 -16.23 3.93 -8.97
CA ASP A 151 -16.46 5.20 -9.67
C ASP A 151 -15.75 6.35 -8.90
N ARG A 152 -15.88 7.58 -9.42
CA ARG A 152 -15.26 8.77 -8.82
C ARG A 152 -15.76 9.10 -7.42
N ASP A 153 -17.01 8.73 -7.12
CA ASP A 153 -17.62 8.94 -5.82
C ASP A 153 -17.28 7.82 -4.82
N GLY A 154 -16.43 6.86 -5.22
CA GLY A 154 -16.04 5.72 -4.40
C GLY A 154 -17.12 4.64 -4.29
N ARG A 155 -18.06 4.61 -5.23
CA ARG A 155 -19.14 3.64 -5.27
C ARG A 155 -18.82 2.49 -6.22
N ALA A 156 -19.42 1.35 -5.95
CA ALA A 156 -19.44 0.24 -6.90
C ALA A 156 -20.20 0.64 -8.18
N PHE A 157 -19.74 0.15 -9.33
CA PHE A 157 -20.47 0.34 -10.58
C PHE A 157 -21.83 -0.35 -10.51
N PRO A 158 -22.89 0.26 -11.05
CA PRO A 158 -24.25 -0.27 -10.96
C PRO A 158 -24.43 -1.53 -11.82
N GLY A 159 -25.38 -2.38 -11.40
CA GLY A 159 -25.76 -3.60 -12.13
C GLY A 159 -24.62 -4.61 -12.17
N ASN A 160 -24.52 -5.32 -13.29
CA ASN A 160 -23.52 -6.39 -13.52
C ASN A 160 -22.20 -5.88 -14.10
N ILE A 161 -21.94 -4.57 -14.04
CA ILE A 161 -20.65 -4.02 -14.47
C ILE A 161 -19.58 -4.39 -13.42
N ASN A 162 -18.83 -5.44 -13.70
CA ASN A 162 -17.78 -5.91 -12.80
C ASN A 162 -16.43 -5.31 -13.17
N MET A 163 -16.00 -4.31 -12.40
CA MET A 163 -14.70 -3.65 -12.52
C MET A 163 -13.79 -3.99 -11.34
N THR A 164 -13.90 -5.21 -10.82
CA THR A 164 -13.29 -5.65 -9.56
C THR A 164 -12.57 -6.99 -9.68
N CYS A 165 -12.20 -7.43 -10.89
CA CYS A 165 -11.58 -8.75 -11.11
C CYS A 165 -12.32 -9.87 -10.37
N ASN A 166 -13.64 -9.96 -10.61
CA ASN A 166 -14.52 -10.91 -9.96
C ASN A 166 -14.51 -10.76 -8.42
N ASN A 167 -14.74 -9.54 -7.96
CA ASN A 167 -14.72 -9.20 -6.53
C ASN A 167 -13.40 -9.59 -5.84
N TRP A 168 -12.30 -9.29 -6.54
CA TRP A 168 -10.92 -9.48 -6.06
C TRP A 168 -10.54 -10.94 -5.82
N SER A 169 -11.13 -11.84 -6.63
CA SER A 169 -10.91 -13.28 -6.58
C SER A 169 -10.40 -13.88 -7.90
N SER A 170 -10.04 -13.02 -8.88
CA SER A 170 -9.56 -13.47 -10.18
C SER A 170 -8.24 -12.83 -10.57
N SER A 171 -7.28 -13.66 -10.96
CA SER A 171 -6.03 -13.27 -11.61
C SER A 171 -6.02 -13.56 -13.12
N GLN A 172 -7.18 -13.93 -13.71
CA GLN A 172 -7.27 -14.33 -15.12
C GLN A 172 -8.35 -13.57 -15.88
N PHE A 173 -9.57 -13.51 -15.34
CA PHE A 173 -10.73 -12.97 -16.03
C PHE A 173 -11.20 -11.65 -15.45
N GLY A 174 -11.72 -10.79 -16.32
CA GLY A 174 -12.30 -9.52 -15.94
C GLY A 174 -11.34 -8.36 -16.10
N LYS A 175 -11.71 -7.26 -15.49
CA LYS A 175 -10.93 -6.01 -15.43
C LYS A 175 -11.15 -5.36 -14.07
N ALA A 176 -10.26 -4.47 -13.68
CA ALA A 176 -10.42 -3.61 -12.53
C ALA A 176 -10.50 -2.14 -12.97
N MET A 177 -11.29 -1.32 -12.27
CA MET A 177 -11.13 0.13 -12.32
C MET A 177 -9.90 0.51 -11.51
N LEU A 178 -9.12 1.43 -12.08
CA LEU A 178 -7.85 1.92 -11.53
C LEU A 178 -7.92 3.43 -11.29
N GLY A 179 -7.18 3.90 -10.33
CA GLY A 179 -6.93 5.31 -10.09
C GLY A 179 -5.44 5.63 -10.15
N HIS A 180 -5.10 6.87 -10.54
CA HIS A 180 -3.71 7.31 -10.63
C HIS A 180 -3.21 7.88 -9.29
N ILE A 181 -2.29 7.18 -8.66
CA ILE A 181 -1.67 7.56 -7.38
C ILE A 181 -0.99 8.93 -7.47
N ASP A 182 -0.32 9.20 -8.60
CA ASP A 182 0.38 10.46 -8.88
C ASP A 182 -0.51 11.52 -9.56
N ARG A 183 -1.78 11.19 -9.84
CA ARG A 183 -2.75 12.03 -10.54
C ARG A 183 -2.29 12.51 -11.92
N THR A 184 -1.49 11.71 -12.60
CA THR A 184 -0.93 12.01 -13.92
C THR A 184 -1.34 10.92 -14.90
N GLY A 185 -1.74 11.28 -16.10
CA GLY A 185 -2.10 10.34 -17.17
C GLY A 185 -1.63 10.84 -18.54
N LEU A 186 -2.03 10.13 -19.59
CA LEU A 186 -1.65 10.43 -20.98
C LEU A 186 -2.31 11.71 -21.52
N ALA A 187 -3.37 12.18 -20.87
CA ALA A 187 -4.08 13.42 -21.21
C ALA A 187 -4.28 14.28 -19.98
N ASP A 188 -4.40 15.59 -20.17
CA ASP A 188 -4.69 16.53 -19.11
C ASP A 188 -6.20 16.74 -18.96
N ASN A 189 -6.87 15.79 -18.34
CA ASN A 189 -8.30 15.84 -18.06
C ASN A 189 -8.62 15.21 -16.69
N ASP A 190 -9.87 15.32 -16.27
CA ASP A 190 -10.31 14.86 -14.96
C ASP A 190 -10.18 13.35 -14.76
N TYR A 191 -10.34 12.55 -15.83
CA TYR A 191 -10.16 11.09 -15.72
C TYR A 191 -8.70 10.77 -15.48
N ALA A 192 -7.79 11.34 -16.26
CA ALA A 192 -6.35 11.16 -16.08
C ALA A 192 -5.84 11.62 -14.70
N ARG A 193 -6.52 12.61 -14.08
CA ARG A 193 -6.20 13.10 -12.73
C ARG A 193 -6.97 12.43 -11.60
N SER A 194 -7.82 11.44 -11.91
CA SER A 194 -8.60 10.76 -10.89
C SER A 194 -7.74 9.79 -10.08
N TRP A 195 -7.70 9.97 -8.76
CA TRP A 195 -6.96 9.09 -7.87
C TRP A 195 -7.62 7.72 -7.70
N ASN A 196 -8.95 7.60 -7.97
CA ASN A 196 -9.73 6.39 -7.70
C ASN A 196 -10.47 5.83 -8.91
N SER A 197 -10.63 6.58 -10.00
CA SER A 197 -11.43 6.14 -11.15
C SER A 197 -10.94 6.78 -12.46
N SER A 198 -9.78 6.35 -12.92
CA SER A 198 -9.13 6.88 -14.13
C SER A 198 -9.44 6.04 -15.36
N HIS A 199 -9.09 4.78 -15.37
CA HIS A 199 -9.32 3.85 -16.48
C HIS A 199 -9.38 2.39 -16.00
N GLN A 200 -9.74 1.50 -16.93
CA GLN A 200 -9.76 0.06 -16.65
C GLN A 200 -8.37 -0.55 -16.86
N SER A 201 -8.08 -1.60 -16.09
CA SER A 201 -6.92 -2.46 -16.38
C SER A 201 -7.10 -3.22 -17.71
N ARG A 202 -5.99 -3.64 -18.32
CA ARG A 202 -5.99 -4.51 -19.48
C ARG A 202 -6.66 -5.85 -19.18
N GLY A 203 -6.40 -6.41 -18.02
CA GLY A 203 -6.94 -7.65 -17.49
C GLY A 203 -6.68 -7.75 -15.99
N CYS A 204 -6.82 -8.94 -15.42
CA CYS A 204 -6.67 -9.18 -13.99
C CYS A 204 -5.39 -9.93 -13.62
N SER A 205 -4.58 -10.38 -14.59
CA SER A 205 -3.30 -11.00 -14.27
C SER A 205 -2.28 -9.97 -13.77
N GLN A 206 -1.29 -10.42 -13.02
CA GLN A 206 -0.19 -9.54 -12.58
C GLN A 206 0.49 -8.88 -13.78
N ALA A 207 0.68 -9.64 -14.88
CA ALA A 207 1.27 -9.12 -16.11
C ALA A 207 0.40 -8.04 -16.77
N ASP A 208 -0.94 -8.21 -16.77
CA ASP A 208 -1.87 -7.21 -17.30
C ASP A 208 -1.84 -5.91 -16.48
N LEU A 209 -1.79 -6.01 -15.15
CA LEU A 209 -1.70 -4.84 -14.28
C LEU A 209 -0.39 -4.08 -14.51
N ILE A 210 0.73 -4.79 -14.64
CA ILE A 210 2.03 -4.17 -14.97
C ILE A 210 2.00 -3.54 -16.36
N ALA A 211 1.44 -4.21 -17.35
CA ALA A 211 1.32 -3.70 -18.71
C ALA A 211 0.35 -2.51 -18.85
N THR A 212 -0.49 -2.28 -17.84
CA THR A 212 -1.38 -1.12 -17.79
C THR A 212 -0.69 0.13 -17.22
N GLY A 213 0.25 -0.04 -16.28
CA GLY A 213 0.93 1.06 -15.58
C GLY A 213 0.87 0.93 -14.06
N GLY A 214 0.46 -0.24 -13.56
CA GLY A 214 0.36 -0.55 -12.16
C GLY A 214 1.25 -1.72 -11.74
N ASN A 215 1.03 -2.19 -10.52
CA ASN A 215 1.65 -3.40 -9.98
C ASN A 215 0.71 -4.14 -9.02
N GLY A 216 -0.59 -3.85 -9.06
CA GLY A 216 -1.56 -4.42 -8.11
C GLY A 216 -1.52 -3.76 -6.74
N LEU A 217 -1.08 -2.50 -6.66
CA LEU A 217 -1.13 -1.68 -5.46
C LEU A 217 -2.53 -1.14 -5.21
N PHE A 218 -2.85 -0.79 -3.96
CA PHE A 218 -4.12 -0.18 -3.58
C PHE A 218 -3.96 0.69 -2.33
N TYR A 219 -4.98 1.49 -2.04
CA TYR A 219 -5.00 2.38 -0.89
C TYR A 219 -5.52 1.67 0.35
N CYS A 220 -4.94 2.00 1.50
CA CYS A 220 -5.33 1.52 2.81
C CYS A 220 -5.72 2.68 3.72
N PHE A 221 -6.83 2.53 4.44
CA PHE A 221 -7.36 3.52 5.37
C PHE A 221 -7.63 2.89 6.72
N ALA A 222 -7.32 3.60 7.80
CA ALA A 222 -7.68 3.20 9.15
C ALA A 222 -9.05 3.77 9.55
N GLN A 223 -9.80 2.95 10.27
CA GLN A 223 -11.02 3.36 10.99
C GLN A 223 -10.70 3.76 12.42
#